data_4f3c749ef030d6a7b71f393888e85515
#
_entry.id   4f3c749ef030d6a7b71f393888e85515
#
_cell.length_a   1.000
_cell.length_b   1.000
_cell.length_c   1.000
_cell.angle_alpha   90.00
_cell.angle_beta   90.00
_cell.angle_gamma   90.00
#
_symmetry.space_group_name_H-M   'P 1'
#
loop_
_entity.id
_entity.type
_entity.pdbx_description
1 polymer ?
#
loop_
_entity_poly.entity_id
_entity_poly.type
_entity_poly.pdbx_seq_one_letter_code
_entity_poly.pdbx_strand_id
1 'polypeptide(L)'
;MSELSISLEWSLQEESLIPDKFSKSHTININNNLIKAGSAPEYGGSDTELNPEQSLAAAISSCHMMTFLALSAKMRWPVVSYKDKAYAFLGKNSKGKMCVNKIELNPIIKFESGFSVSKVDMDQMQDRSHRYCF
;
A
#
# COMPACT_ATOMS: atom_id res chain seq x y z
N MET A 1 16.25 -14.14 13.09
CA MET A 1 15.37 -13.45 12.12
C MET A 1 13.93 -13.62 12.55
N SER A 2 13.18 -12.55 12.59
CA SER A 2 11.76 -12.62 12.96
C SER A 2 10.92 -13.19 11.82
N GLU A 3 9.88 -13.92 12.18
CA GLU A 3 8.89 -14.39 11.23
C GLU A 3 7.92 -13.26 10.90
N LEU A 4 7.77 -12.98 9.61
CA LEU A 4 6.89 -11.94 9.11
C LEU A 4 5.74 -12.60 8.39
N SER A 5 4.63 -12.80 9.11
CA SER A 5 3.52 -13.58 8.60
C SER A 5 2.17 -12.93 8.87
N ILE A 6 1.20 -13.35 8.12
CA ILE A 6 -0.21 -13.09 8.35
C ILE A 6 -0.95 -14.43 8.23
N SER A 7 -2.17 -14.48 8.71
CA SER A 7 -3.05 -15.59 8.41
C SER A 7 -4.33 -15.08 7.79
N LEU A 8 -5.00 -15.97 7.05
CA LEU A 8 -6.24 -15.58 6.39
C LEU A 8 -7.20 -16.75 6.41
N GLU A 9 -8.48 -16.44 6.47
CA GLU A 9 -9.53 -17.44 6.59
C GLU A 9 -10.73 -17.05 5.74
N TRP A 10 -11.21 -18.02 4.97
CA TRP A 10 -12.41 -17.89 4.15
C TRP A 10 -13.28 -19.11 4.38
N SER A 11 -14.60 -18.91 4.41
CA SER A 11 -15.56 -19.99 4.49
C SER A 11 -16.67 -19.79 3.48
N LEU A 12 -17.15 -20.88 2.90
CA LEU A 12 -18.22 -20.85 1.94
C LEU A 12 -19.52 -20.36 2.60
N GLN A 13 -20.13 -19.34 2.01
CA GLN A 13 -21.40 -18.77 2.48
C GLN A 13 -22.60 -19.32 1.72
N GLU A 14 -22.38 -19.83 0.50
CA GLU A 14 -23.40 -20.38 -0.38
C GLU A 14 -23.47 -21.90 -0.23
N GLU A 15 -24.39 -22.55 -0.91
CA GLU A 15 -24.53 -24.01 -0.85
C GLU A 15 -23.34 -24.74 -1.49
N SER A 16 -22.75 -24.13 -2.52
CA SER A 16 -21.62 -24.72 -3.23
C SER A 16 -20.75 -23.62 -3.86
N LEU A 17 -19.53 -23.99 -4.19
CA LEU A 17 -18.57 -23.09 -4.83
C LEU A 17 -18.80 -23.08 -6.33
N ILE A 18 -19.58 -22.13 -6.79
CA ILE A 18 -19.93 -21.99 -8.21
C ILE A 18 -19.24 -20.74 -8.77
N PRO A 19 -18.61 -20.83 -9.94
CA PRO A 19 -17.94 -19.66 -10.55
C PRO A 19 -18.87 -18.44 -10.61
N ASP A 20 -18.33 -17.29 -10.21
CA ASP A 20 -19.00 -15.98 -10.20
C ASP A 20 -20.21 -15.87 -9.26
N LYS A 21 -20.47 -16.88 -8.43
CA LYS A 21 -21.64 -16.92 -7.53
C LYS A 21 -21.26 -17.17 -6.07
N PHE A 22 -20.01 -16.96 -5.70
CA PHE A 22 -19.60 -17.10 -4.32
C PHE A 22 -19.02 -15.78 -3.78
N SER A 23 -19.18 -15.56 -2.49
CA SER A 23 -18.58 -14.42 -1.82
C SER A 23 -17.07 -14.63 -1.67
N LYS A 24 -16.29 -13.60 -2.00
CA LYS A 24 -14.83 -13.58 -1.80
C LYS A 24 -14.45 -12.91 -0.49
N SER A 25 -15.44 -12.50 0.30
CA SER A 25 -15.19 -11.88 1.61
C SER A 25 -14.48 -12.87 2.54
N HIS A 26 -13.44 -12.39 3.18
CA HIS A 26 -12.62 -13.19 4.08
C HIS A 26 -12.04 -12.32 5.20
N THR A 27 -11.34 -12.93 6.11
CA THR A 27 -10.70 -12.22 7.22
C THR A 27 -9.20 -12.41 7.13
N ILE A 28 -8.45 -11.31 7.27
CA ILE A 28 -7.00 -11.34 7.40
C ILE A 28 -6.66 -11.02 8.85
N ASN A 29 -5.80 -11.84 9.47
CA ASN A 29 -5.31 -11.61 10.81
C ASN A 29 -3.85 -11.17 10.74
N ILE A 30 -3.58 -9.96 11.20
CA ILE A 30 -2.24 -9.40 11.28
C ILE A 30 -1.99 -9.01 12.74
N ASN A 31 -1.09 -9.73 13.39
CA ASN A 31 -0.73 -9.45 14.80
C ASN A 31 -1.96 -9.37 15.71
N ASN A 32 -2.87 -10.33 15.56
CA ASN A 32 -4.15 -10.42 16.30
C ASN A 32 -5.15 -9.31 15.98
N ASN A 33 -4.92 -8.57 14.92
CA ASN A 33 -5.89 -7.60 14.39
C ASN A 33 -6.63 -8.23 13.22
N LEU A 34 -7.96 -8.29 13.32
CA LEU A 34 -8.81 -8.85 12.28
C LEU A 34 -9.23 -7.78 11.30
N ILE A 35 -8.99 -8.02 10.02
CA ILE A 35 -9.31 -7.09 8.95
C ILE A 35 -10.28 -7.79 7.99
N LYS A 36 -11.41 -7.15 7.73
CA LYS A 36 -12.34 -7.61 6.71
C LYS A 36 -11.77 -7.31 5.33
N ALA A 37 -11.68 -8.31 4.49
CA ALA A 37 -11.06 -8.23 3.19
C ALA A 37 -11.93 -8.88 2.12
N GLY A 38 -11.69 -8.50 0.88
CA GLY A 38 -12.42 -9.02 -0.27
C GLY A 38 -11.80 -8.52 -1.56
N SER A 39 -12.50 -8.73 -2.67
CA SER A 39 -12.08 -8.21 -3.96
C SER A 39 -12.48 -6.75 -4.12
N ALA A 40 -11.84 -6.06 -5.09
CA ALA A 40 -12.23 -4.71 -5.44
C ALA A 40 -13.69 -4.66 -5.91
N PRO A 41 -14.41 -3.53 -5.73
CA PRO A 41 -15.81 -3.42 -6.12
C PRO A 41 -16.07 -3.79 -7.56
N GLU A 42 -15.18 -3.44 -8.49
CA GLU A 42 -15.31 -3.78 -9.91
C GLU A 42 -15.20 -5.28 -10.20
N TYR A 43 -14.75 -6.07 -9.23
CA TYR A 43 -14.68 -7.53 -9.30
C TYR A 43 -15.67 -8.20 -8.35
N GLY A 44 -16.77 -7.52 -8.04
CA GLY A 44 -17.85 -8.06 -7.21
C GLY A 44 -17.64 -7.92 -5.72
N GLY A 45 -16.65 -7.15 -5.29
CA GLY A 45 -16.39 -6.92 -3.89
C GLY A 45 -17.14 -5.70 -3.34
N SER A 46 -16.80 -5.33 -2.12
CA SER A 46 -17.39 -4.19 -1.41
C SER A 46 -16.34 -3.11 -1.19
N ASP A 47 -16.75 -1.84 -1.22
CA ASP A 47 -15.88 -0.71 -0.89
C ASP A 47 -15.61 -0.59 0.61
N THR A 48 -16.24 -1.44 1.43
CA THR A 48 -16.03 -1.48 2.89
C THR A 48 -15.00 -2.54 3.30
N GLU A 49 -14.50 -3.33 2.36
CA GLU A 49 -13.52 -4.39 2.61
C GLU A 49 -12.19 -4.03 1.97
N LEU A 50 -11.11 -4.42 2.64
CA LEU A 50 -9.75 -4.24 2.12
C LEU A 50 -9.54 -5.18 0.93
N ASN A 51 -9.13 -4.64 -0.22
CA ASN A 51 -8.79 -5.47 -1.37
C ASN A 51 -7.26 -5.62 -1.52
N PRO A 52 -6.81 -6.61 -2.31
CA PRO A 52 -5.37 -6.86 -2.47
C PRO A 52 -4.61 -5.67 -3.07
N GLU A 53 -5.23 -4.91 -3.95
CA GLU A 53 -4.60 -3.75 -4.59
C GLU A 53 -4.32 -2.65 -3.57
N GLN A 54 -5.26 -2.42 -2.65
CA GLN A 54 -5.07 -1.49 -1.53
C GLN A 54 -3.98 -1.99 -0.59
N SER A 55 -3.93 -3.29 -0.32
CA SER A 55 -2.89 -3.89 0.53
C SER A 55 -1.51 -3.66 -0.06
N LEU A 56 -1.37 -3.84 -1.37
CA LEU A 56 -0.11 -3.61 -2.06
C LEU A 56 0.28 -2.13 -2.02
N ALA A 57 -0.66 -1.23 -2.28
CA ALA A 57 -0.41 0.21 -2.19
C ALA A 57 0.01 0.62 -0.79
N ALA A 58 -0.66 0.08 0.24
CA ALA A 58 -0.32 0.34 1.64
C ALA A 58 1.11 -0.11 1.97
N ALA A 59 1.49 -1.31 1.52
CA ALA A 59 2.82 -1.84 1.77
C ALA A 59 3.91 -0.96 1.14
N ILE A 60 3.72 -0.57 -0.11
CA ILE A 60 4.69 0.24 -0.85
C ILE A 60 4.77 1.65 -0.26
N SER A 61 3.63 2.28 0.01
CA SER A 61 3.59 3.62 0.61
C SER A 61 4.25 3.64 1.99
N SER A 62 3.97 2.65 2.81
CA SER A 62 4.53 2.51 4.16
C SER A 62 6.05 2.33 4.11
N CYS A 63 6.55 1.44 3.26
CA CYS A 63 7.99 1.21 3.12
C CYS A 63 8.71 2.46 2.61
N HIS A 64 8.15 3.12 1.61
CA HIS A 64 8.71 4.37 1.06
C HIS A 64 8.79 5.45 2.14
N MET A 65 7.71 5.64 2.90
CA MET A 65 7.68 6.62 4.00
C MET A 65 8.78 6.34 5.02
N MET A 66 8.88 5.12 5.50
CA MET A 66 9.88 4.77 6.53
C MET A 66 11.30 5.00 6.01
N THR A 67 11.55 4.69 4.75
CA THR A 67 12.84 4.93 4.11
C THR A 67 13.12 6.42 3.99
N PHE A 68 12.13 7.20 3.54
CA PHE A 68 12.23 8.65 3.47
C PHE A 68 12.55 9.26 4.82
N LEU A 69 11.86 8.82 5.88
CA LEU A 69 12.10 9.34 7.23
C LEU A 69 13.50 8.99 7.75
N ALA A 70 13.96 7.76 7.47
CA ALA A 70 15.31 7.34 7.86
C ALA A 70 16.39 8.19 7.16
N LEU A 71 16.23 8.43 5.87
CA LEU A 71 17.16 9.28 5.10
C LEU A 71 17.08 10.73 5.55
N SER A 72 15.86 11.24 5.81
CA SER A 72 15.67 12.61 6.30
C SER A 72 16.35 12.82 7.65
N ALA A 73 16.24 11.84 8.55
CA ALA A 73 16.94 11.91 9.84
C ALA A 73 18.45 12.00 9.67
N LYS A 74 19.03 11.23 8.76
CA LYS A 74 20.46 11.27 8.44
C LYS A 74 20.90 12.61 7.88
N MET A 75 20.05 13.22 7.05
CA MET A 75 20.30 14.53 6.45
C MET A 75 19.93 15.69 7.37
N ARG A 76 19.41 15.38 8.56
CA ARG A 76 18.94 16.38 9.54
C ARG A 76 17.82 17.25 8.98
N TRP A 77 16.96 16.68 8.15
CA TRP A 77 15.75 17.34 7.71
C TRP A 77 14.68 17.22 8.79
N PRO A 78 14.19 18.34 9.34
CA PRO A 78 13.28 18.31 10.48
C PRO A 78 11.83 18.04 10.05
N VAL A 79 11.56 16.83 9.59
CA VAL A 79 10.21 16.41 9.21
C VAL A 79 9.35 16.29 10.46
N VAL A 80 8.16 16.87 10.44
CA VAL A 80 7.20 16.78 11.54
C VAL A 80 5.94 16.03 11.19
N SER A 81 5.62 15.88 9.89
CA SER A 81 4.51 15.03 9.48
C SER A 81 4.70 14.55 8.04
N TYR A 82 4.08 13.41 7.76
CA TYR A 82 4.10 12.77 6.45
C TYR A 82 2.70 12.21 6.21
N LYS A 83 2.11 12.55 5.08
CA LYS A 83 0.82 12.00 4.66
C LYS A 83 0.93 11.57 3.22
N ASP A 84 0.32 10.45 2.89
CA ASP A 84 0.29 9.97 1.52
C ASP A 84 -1.09 9.43 1.19
N LYS A 85 -1.54 9.72 -0.01
CA LYS A 85 -2.67 9.02 -0.62
C LYS A 85 -2.12 8.25 -1.81
N ALA A 86 -1.97 6.95 -1.62
CA ALA A 86 -1.40 6.05 -2.62
C ALA A 86 -2.50 5.41 -3.45
N TYR A 87 -2.24 5.25 -4.72
CA TYR A 87 -3.18 4.64 -5.67
C TYR A 87 -2.54 3.43 -6.32
N ALA A 88 -3.33 2.36 -6.44
CA ALA A 88 -2.97 1.20 -7.25
C ALA A 88 -3.84 1.21 -8.50
N PHE A 89 -3.23 1.07 -9.65
CA PHE A 89 -3.92 1.04 -10.93
C PHE A 89 -3.81 -0.32 -11.57
N LEU A 90 -4.96 -0.85 -11.97
CA LEU A 90 -5.05 -2.10 -12.71
C LEU A 90 -4.94 -1.82 -14.19
N GLY A 91 -4.21 -2.66 -14.87
CA GLY A 91 -4.03 -2.58 -16.31
C GLY A 91 -3.37 -3.84 -16.83
N LYS A 92 -3.23 -3.94 -18.12
CA LYS A 92 -2.61 -5.11 -18.75
C LYS A 92 -1.09 -4.95 -18.78
N ASN A 93 -0.38 -6.04 -18.51
CA ASN A 93 1.06 -6.09 -18.70
C ASN A 93 1.40 -6.35 -20.18
N SER A 94 2.69 -6.47 -20.49
CA SER A 94 3.18 -6.71 -21.84
C SER A 94 2.66 -8.03 -22.46
N LYS A 95 2.20 -8.97 -21.62
CA LYS A 95 1.63 -10.25 -22.04
C LYS A 95 0.11 -10.23 -22.12
N GLY A 96 -0.52 -9.05 -21.96
CA GLY A 96 -1.98 -8.90 -22.01
C GLY A 96 -2.72 -9.37 -20.77
N LYS A 97 -2.04 -9.65 -19.67
CA LYS A 97 -2.65 -10.08 -18.40
C LYS A 97 -2.94 -8.87 -17.51
N MET A 98 -4.11 -8.88 -16.87
CA MET A 98 -4.45 -7.89 -15.86
C MET A 98 -3.53 -8.01 -14.65
N CYS A 99 -3.04 -6.88 -14.19
CA CYS A 99 -2.17 -6.80 -13.02
C CYS A 99 -2.25 -5.39 -12.44
N VAL A 100 -1.66 -5.20 -11.27
CA VAL A 100 -1.36 -3.85 -10.80
C VAL A 100 -0.13 -3.39 -11.59
N ASN A 101 -0.36 -2.52 -12.57
CA ASN A 101 0.72 -2.06 -13.45
C ASN A 101 1.29 -0.70 -13.06
N LYS A 102 0.73 -0.05 -12.03
CA LYS A 102 1.18 1.25 -11.55
C LYS A 102 0.77 1.45 -10.10
N ILE A 103 1.69 1.92 -9.29
CA ILE A 103 1.42 2.47 -7.96
C ILE A 103 1.84 3.93 -8.01
N GLU A 104 0.95 4.81 -7.58
CA GLU A 104 1.23 6.24 -7.52
C GLU A 104 1.21 6.69 -6.06
N LEU A 105 2.30 7.32 -5.61
CA LEU A 105 2.42 7.90 -4.29
C LEU A 105 2.28 9.42 -4.39
N ASN A 106 1.62 10.04 -3.42
CA ASN A 106 1.40 11.49 -3.37
C ASN A 106 1.74 12.02 -1.98
N PRO A 107 3.01 11.91 -1.55
CA PRO A 107 3.37 12.30 -0.19
C PRO A 107 3.31 13.81 0.01
N ILE A 108 2.78 14.20 1.16
CA ILE A 108 2.77 15.58 1.64
C ILE A 108 3.59 15.60 2.91
N ILE A 109 4.71 16.31 2.87
CA ILE A 109 5.67 16.34 3.97
C ILE A 109 5.66 17.74 4.57
N LYS A 110 5.58 17.80 5.90
CA LYS A 110 5.72 19.06 6.65
C LYS A 110 7.02 19.04 7.43
N PHE A 111 7.70 20.17 7.42
CA PHE A 111 8.91 20.41 8.19
C PHE A 111 8.65 21.38 9.33
N GLU A 112 9.57 21.45 10.27
CA GLU A 112 9.55 22.50 11.28
C GLU A 112 9.55 23.88 10.62
N SER A 113 8.97 24.86 11.34
CA SER A 113 8.89 26.23 10.89
C SER A 113 10.28 26.79 10.56
N GLY A 114 10.38 27.48 9.42
CA GLY A 114 11.64 28.08 8.99
C GLY A 114 12.55 27.16 8.17
N PHE A 115 12.19 25.89 8.01
CA PHE A 115 12.94 24.95 7.17
C PHE A 115 12.20 24.70 5.85
N SER A 116 12.94 24.70 4.76
CA SER A 116 12.40 24.31 3.45
C SER A 116 13.49 23.66 2.62
N VAL A 117 13.07 22.85 1.67
CA VAL A 117 13.97 22.23 0.69
C VAL A 117 13.53 22.63 -0.71
N SER A 118 14.48 22.67 -1.63
CA SER A 118 14.18 22.92 -3.02
C SER A 118 13.45 21.72 -3.63
N LYS A 119 12.74 21.96 -4.75
CA LYS A 119 12.09 20.88 -5.48
C LYS A 119 13.11 19.83 -5.93
N VAL A 120 14.30 20.28 -6.37
CA VAL A 120 15.37 19.37 -6.82
C VAL A 120 15.82 18.45 -5.67
N ASP A 121 16.06 19.02 -4.49
CA ASP A 121 16.48 18.23 -3.33
C ASP A 121 15.38 17.26 -2.88
N MET A 122 14.11 17.69 -2.91
CA MET A 122 12.99 16.82 -2.57
C MET A 122 12.87 15.68 -3.58
N ASP A 123 12.96 15.96 -4.87
CA ASP A 123 12.88 14.94 -5.92
C ASP A 123 14.01 13.92 -5.78
N GLN A 124 15.22 14.36 -5.46
CA GLN A 124 16.35 13.47 -5.22
C GLN A 124 16.12 12.59 -3.98
N MET A 125 15.59 13.14 -2.92
CA MET A 125 15.28 12.38 -1.71
C MET A 125 14.19 11.34 -1.96
N GLN A 126 13.16 11.69 -2.72
CA GLN A 126 12.11 10.75 -3.10
C GLN A 126 12.67 9.62 -3.96
N ASP A 127 13.55 9.93 -4.90
CA ASP A 127 14.19 8.93 -5.74
C ASP A 127 15.08 7.98 -4.91
N ARG A 128 15.85 8.50 -3.98
CA ARG A 128 16.65 7.69 -3.07
C ARG A 128 15.78 6.79 -2.19
N SER A 129 14.67 7.32 -1.69
CA SER A 129 13.71 6.56 -0.88
C SER A 129 13.14 5.39 -1.67
N HIS A 130 12.84 5.60 -2.94
CA HIS A 130 12.38 4.55 -3.83
C HIS A 130 13.44 3.48 -4.04
N ARG A 131 14.69 3.88 -4.27
CA ARG A 131 15.79 2.93 -4.53
C ARG A 131 16.16 2.09 -3.31
N TYR A 132 16.02 2.61 -2.10
CA TYR A 132 16.38 1.91 -0.87
C TYR A 132 15.19 1.24 -0.18
N CYS A 133 14.00 1.39 -0.70
CA CYS A 133 12.83 0.66 -0.22
C CYS A 133 12.96 -0.81 -0.59
N PHE A 134 12.69 -1.69 0.38
CA PHE A 134 12.78 -3.15 0.17
C PHE A 134 11.77 -3.64 -0.87
#